data_e2527a5cd8113292730447577b662a6d
#
_entry.id   e2527a5cd8113292730447577b662a6d
#
_cell.length_a   1.000
_cell.length_b   1.000
_cell.length_c   1.000
_cell.angle_alpha   90.00
_cell.angle_beta   90.00
_cell.angle_gamma   90.00
#
_symmetry.space_group_name_H-M   'P 1'
#
loop_
_entity.id
_entity.type
_entity.pdbx_description
1 polymer ?
#
loop_
_entity_poly.entity_id
_entity_poly.type
_entity_poly.pdbx_seq_one_letter_code
_entity_poly.pdbx_strand_id
1 'polypeptide(L)'
;MILCNLALEIEEFIDPQLIDRTIDECLHEVLDVFYQKDLGLIVENVSAEDNSLVDSFEGRTINPGHSLEAMWFVMDMGVRLGRRDLIDRAVEIALRTIEYGWDKQYGGIFYF
;
A
#
# COMPACT_ATOMS: atom_id res chain seq x y z
N MET A 1 4.89 4.12 2.60
CA MET A 1 4.49 3.20 3.70
C MET A 1 5.53 3.09 4.82
N ILE A 2 6.83 2.96 4.52
CA ILE A 2 7.90 2.98 5.55
C ILE A 2 7.81 4.23 6.44
N LEU A 3 7.54 5.41 5.87
CA LEU A 3 7.33 6.64 6.64
C LEU A 3 6.20 6.51 7.67
N CYS A 4 5.13 5.83 7.30
CA CYS A 4 3.99 5.63 8.18
C CYS A 4 4.33 4.67 9.34
N ASN A 5 5.04 3.58 9.07
CA ASN A 5 5.53 2.70 10.13
C ASN A 5 6.49 3.45 11.07
N LEU A 6 7.42 4.22 10.51
CA LEU A 6 8.33 5.03 11.32
C LEU A 6 7.56 6.04 12.21
N ALA A 7 6.53 6.69 11.66
CA ALA A 7 5.69 7.61 12.41
C ALA A 7 5.04 6.93 13.63
N LEU A 8 4.54 5.69 13.46
CA LEU A 8 3.97 4.91 14.57
C LEU A 8 5.01 4.56 15.63
N GLU A 9 6.23 4.16 15.22
CA GLU A 9 7.30 3.78 16.14
C GLU A 9 7.80 4.94 17.02
N ILE A 10 7.69 6.18 16.51
CA ILE A 10 8.17 7.38 17.21
C ILE A 10 7.04 8.29 17.71
N GLU A 11 5.78 7.82 17.65
CA GLU A 11 4.61 8.67 17.99
C GLU A 11 4.65 9.27 19.39
N GLU A 12 5.29 8.61 20.37
CA GLU A 12 5.44 9.12 21.73
C GLU A 12 6.35 10.38 21.82
N PHE A 13 7.18 10.62 20.81
CA PHE A 13 8.19 11.69 20.79
C PHE A 13 7.82 12.84 19.85
N ILE A 14 6.73 12.74 19.11
CA ILE A 14 6.33 13.68 18.05
C ILE A 14 4.93 14.23 18.33
N ASP A 15 4.67 15.42 17.82
CA ASP A 15 3.35 16.06 17.89
C ASP A 15 2.27 15.14 17.34
N PRO A 16 1.25 14.76 18.13
CA PRO A 16 0.16 13.90 17.70
C PRO A 16 -0.54 14.37 16.42
N GLN A 17 -0.69 15.67 16.22
CA GLN A 17 -1.31 16.21 15.00
C GLN A 17 -0.47 15.96 13.75
N LEU A 18 0.86 15.98 13.89
CA LEU A 18 1.76 15.64 12.79
C LEU A 18 1.67 14.14 12.46
N ILE A 19 1.60 13.29 13.48
CA ILE A 19 1.45 11.83 13.30
C ILE A 19 0.14 11.52 12.57
N ASP A 20 -0.98 12.04 13.05
CA ASP A 20 -2.31 11.79 12.46
C ASP A 20 -2.36 12.25 11.00
N ARG A 21 -1.85 13.45 10.70
CA ARG A 21 -1.74 13.95 9.32
C ARG A 21 -0.86 13.06 8.44
N THR A 22 0.30 12.62 8.95
CA THR A 22 1.20 11.74 8.20
C THR A 22 0.54 10.39 7.89
N ILE A 23 -0.20 9.83 8.84
CA ILE A 23 -0.96 8.60 8.63
C ILE A 23 -2.03 8.80 7.56
N ASP A 24 -2.82 9.86 7.63
CA ASP A 24 -3.89 10.15 6.66
C ASP A 24 -3.31 10.34 5.25
N GLU A 25 -2.22 11.09 5.10
CA GLU A 25 -1.52 11.30 3.83
C GLU A 25 -1.01 9.97 3.26
N CYS A 26 -0.35 9.13 4.07
CA CYS A 26 0.14 7.83 3.64
C CYS A 26 -0.98 6.87 3.24
N LEU A 27 -2.07 6.84 3.98
CA LEU A 27 -3.25 6.01 3.64
C LEU A 27 -3.87 6.46 2.32
N HIS A 28 -4.02 7.78 2.13
CA HIS A 28 -4.52 8.33 0.88
C HIS A 28 -3.61 7.97 -0.31
N GLU A 29 -2.30 8.18 -0.19
CA GLU A 29 -1.38 7.84 -1.28
C GLU A 29 -1.47 6.38 -1.67
N VAL A 30 -1.41 5.47 -0.71
CA VAL A 30 -1.39 4.02 -1.00
C VAL A 30 -2.73 3.51 -1.51
N LEU A 31 -3.83 3.90 -0.85
CA LEU A 31 -5.14 3.31 -1.11
C LEU A 31 -5.94 4.04 -2.20
N ASP A 32 -5.60 5.28 -2.54
CA ASP A 32 -6.36 6.08 -3.50
C ASP A 32 -5.53 6.55 -4.69
N VAL A 33 -4.20 6.81 -4.51
CA VAL A 33 -3.33 7.25 -5.60
C VAL A 33 -2.67 6.07 -6.31
N PHE A 34 -1.97 5.20 -5.58
CA PHE A 34 -1.24 4.07 -6.17
C PHE A 34 -2.09 2.83 -6.38
N TYR A 35 -3.23 2.70 -5.69
CA TYR A 35 -4.15 1.59 -5.89
C TYR A 35 -4.96 1.78 -7.17
N GLN A 36 -4.81 0.82 -8.10
CA GLN A 36 -5.54 0.80 -9.36
C GLN A 36 -6.76 -0.11 -9.24
N LYS A 37 -7.93 0.51 -9.11
CA LYS A 37 -9.20 -0.17 -8.84
C LYS A 37 -9.55 -1.24 -9.87
N ASP A 38 -9.28 -0.96 -11.15
CA ASP A 38 -9.59 -1.88 -12.25
C ASP A 38 -8.72 -3.14 -12.22
N LEU A 39 -7.50 -3.04 -11.67
CA LEU A 39 -6.56 -4.14 -11.51
C LEU A 39 -6.74 -4.86 -10.15
N GLY A 40 -7.21 -4.13 -9.14
CA GLY A 40 -7.20 -4.56 -7.75
C GLY A 40 -5.79 -4.62 -7.14
N LEU A 41 -4.84 -3.86 -7.68
CA LEU A 41 -3.41 -3.91 -7.34
C LEU A 41 -2.85 -2.52 -7.07
N ILE A 42 -1.74 -2.47 -6.34
CA ILE A 42 -0.94 -1.26 -6.13
C ILE A 42 0.20 -1.25 -7.15
N VAL A 43 0.37 -0.13 -7.85
CA VAL A 43 1.45 0.09 -8.81
C VAL A 43 2.59 0.88 -8.18
N GLU A 44 3.79 0.78 -8.75
CA GLU A 44 4.97 1.49 -8.24
C GLU A 44 5.03 2.95 -8.72
N ASN A 45 4.37 3.27 -9.82
CA ASN A 45 4.46 4.59 -10.43
C ASN A 45 3.11 5.03 -11.02
N VAL A 46 2.80 6.30 -10.83
CA VAL A 46 1.65 6.98 -11.44
C VAL A 46 2.10 8.32 -12.03
N SER A 47 1.31 8.88 -12.92
CA SER A 47 1.52 10.23 -13.45
C SER A 47 1.43 11.27 -12.33
N ALA A 48 2.39 12.17 -12.26
CA ALA A 48 2.38 13.28 -11.30
C ALA A 48 1.32 14.35 -11.63
N GLU A 49 0.73 14.31 -12.83
CA GLU A 49 -0.25 15.30 -13.27
C GLU A 49 -1.68 14.94 -12.82
N ASP A 50 -2.05 13.65 -12.93
CA ASP A 50 -3.43 13.20 -12.74
C ASP A 50 -3.58 11.85 -12.04
N ASN A 51 -2.49 11.29 -11.52
CA ASN A 51 -2.42 9.98 -10.86
C ASN A 51 -2.85 8.80 -11.76
N SER A 52 -2.88 8.99 -13.08
CA SER A 52 -3.21 7.93 -14.03
C SER A 52 -2.05 6.94 -14.20
N LEU A 53 -2.37 5.75 -14.72
CA LEU A 53 -1.34 4.80 -15.14
C LEU A 53 -0.52 5.38 -16.27
N VAL A 54 0.80 5.31 -16.14
CA VAL A 54 1.74 5.70 -17.20
C VAL A 54 1.96 4.51 -18.13
N ASP A 55 1.74 4.68 -19.45
CA ASP A 55 2.01 3.63 -20.44
C ASP A 55 3.51 3.54 -20.77
N SER A 56 4.28 3.07 -19.81
CA SER A 56 5.71 2.78 -19.93
C SER A 56 6.05 1.49 -19.18
N PHE A 57 7.27 1.03 -19.28
CA PHE A 57 7.76 -0.11 -18.49
C PHE A 57 7.62 0.17 -16.99
N GLU A 58 8.07 1.34 -16.55
CA GLU A 58 8.03 1.76 -15.15
C GLU A 58 6.59 1.90 -14.65
N GLY A 59 5.71 2.50 -15.47
CA GLY A 59 4.30 2.69 -15.10
C GLY A 59 3.50 1.39 -14.98
N ARG A 60 3.95 0.33 -15.67
CA ARG A 60 3.34 -1.01 -15.55
C ARG A 60 3.98 -1.89 -14.49
N THR A 61 5.03 -1.38 -13.81
CA THR A 61 5.72 -2.15 -12.77
C THR A 61 4.85 -2.31 -11.54
N ILE A 62 4.69 -3.55 -11.12
CA ILE A 62 4.04 -3.94 -9.88
C ILE A 62 5.05 -4.78 -9.09
N ASN A 63 5.35 -4.39 -7.86
CA ASN A 63 6.17 -5.17 -6.95
C ASN A 63 5.28 -5.82 -5.88
N PRO A 64 4.98 -7.12 -5.99
CA PRO A 64 4.11 -7.79 -5.02
C PRO A 64 4.63 -7.73 -3.58
N GLY A 65 5.95 -7.76 -3.39
CA GLY A 65 6.57 -7.63 -2.06
C GLY A 65 6.29 -6.29 -1.40
N HIS A 66 6.48 -5.18 -2.14
CA HIS A 66 6.15 -3.83 -1.64
C HIS A 66 4.66 -3.67 -1.36
N SER A 67 3.82 -4.21 -2.23
CA SER A 67 2.36 -4.15 -2.04
C SER A 67 1.92 -4.91 -0.78
N LEU A 68 2.49 -6.10 -0.52
CA LEU A 68 2.19 -6.87 0.70
C LEU A 68 2.69 -6.18 1.96
N GLU A 69 3.90 -5.59 1.92
CA GLU A 69 4.43 -4.79 3.02
C GLU A 69 3.52 -3.58 3.30
N ALA A 70 3.10 -2.86 2.25
CA ALA A 70 2.18 -1.75 2.39
C ALA A 70 0.85 -2.17 3.04
N MET A 71 0.30 -3.31 2.66
CA MET A 71 -0.95 -3.81 3.25
C MET A 71 -0.78 -4.21 4.71
N TRP A 72 0.36 -4.76 5.10
CA TRP A 72 0.66 -5.00 6.51
C TRP A 72 0.61 -3.69 7.31
N PHE A 73 1.29 -2.64 6.86
CA PHE A 73 1.26 -1.34 7.55
C PHE A 73 -0.16 -0.74 7.60
N VAL A 74 -0.96 -0.88 6.53
CA VAL A 74 -2.36 -0.44 6.55
C VAL A 74 -3.19 -1.20 7.59
N MET A 75 -2.95 -2.50 7.76
CA MET A 75 -3.62 -3.29 8.80
C MET A 75 -3.25 -2.80 10.21
N ASP A 76 -1.97 -2.53 10.47
CA ASP A 76 -1.51 -1.99 11.77
C ASP A 76 -2.15 -0.63 12.07
N MET A 77 -2.24 0.25 11.07
CA MET A 77 -2.96 1.51 11.21
C MET A 77 -4.45 1.31 11.46
N GLY A 78 -5.05 0.35 10.77
CA GLY A 78 -6.45 -0.02 10.99
C GLY A 78 -6.69 -0.46 12.44
N VAL A 79 -5.77 -1.22 13.03
CA VAL A 79 -5.82 -1.60 14.46
C VAL A 79 -5.68 -0.37 15.35
N ARG A 80 -4.66 0.47 15.13
CA ARG A 80 -4.41 1.69 15.91
C ARG A 80 -5.60 2.66 15.89
N LEU A 81 -6.20 2.84 14.71
CA LEU A 81 -7.33 3.77 14.52
C LEU A 81 -8.69 3.17 14.86
N GLY A 82 -8.77 1.87 15.19
CA GLY A 82 -10.04 1.16 15.37
C GLY A 82 -10.88 1.06 14.09
N ARG A 83 -10.25 1.11 12.92
CA ARG A 83 -10.90 1.13 11.60
C ARG A 83 -10.84 -0.24 10.93
N ARG A 84 -11.88 -1.01 11.16
CA ARG A 84 -12.03 -2.35 10.57
C ARG A 84 -12.09 -2.32 9.03
N ASP A 85 -12.66 -1.28 8.46
CA ASP A 85 -12.73 -1.07 7.01
C ASP A 85 -11.36 -1.02 6.33
N LEU A 86 -10.35 -0.42 6.98
CA LEU A 86 -8.96 -0.41 6.49
C LEU A 86 -8.36 -1.82 6.51
N ILE A 87 -8.60 -2.58 7.58
CA ILE A 87 -8.10 -3.95 7.71
C ILE A 87 -8.71 -4.84 6.61
N ASP A 88 -10.02 -4.79 6.43
CA ASP A 88 -10.71 -5.60 5.44
C ASP A 88 -10.25 -5.26 4.01
N ARG A 89 -10.11 -3.96 3.69
CA ARG A 89 -9.57 -3.51 2.40
C ARG A 89 -8.12 -3.97 2.17
N ALA A 90 -7.27 -3.86 3.20
CA ALA A 90 -5.88 -4.30 3.10
C ALA A 90 -5.77 -5.81 2.89
N VAL A 91 -6.60 -6.61 3.56
CA VAL A 91 -6.66 -8.07 3.37
C VAL A 91 -7.07 -8.40 1.93
N GLU A 92 -8.09 -7.74 1.39
CA GLU A 92 -8.54 -7.96 0.00
C GLU A 92 -7.43 -7.68 -1.01
N ILE A 93 -6.74 -6.53 -0.87
CA ILE A 93 -5.64 -6.15 -1.75
C ILE A 93 -4.46 -7.13 -1.60
N ALA A 94 -4.12 -7.53 -0.38
CA ALA A 94 -3.04 -8.48 -0.12
C ALA A 94 -3.31 -9.85 -0.78
N LEU A 95 -4.53 -10.38 -0.64
CA LEU A 95 -4.92 -11.64 -1.28
C LEU A 95 -4.87 -11.54 -2.80
N ARG A 96 -5.35 -10.44 -3.37
CA ARG A 96 -5.27 -10.17 -4.81
C ARG A 96 -3.82 -10.08 -5.29
N THR A 97 -2.95 -9.42 -4.51
CA THR A 97 -1.52 -9.31 -4.80
C THR A 97 -0.82 -10.68 -4.79
N ILE A 98 -1.14 -11.53 -3.82
CA ILE A 98 -0.63 -12.91 -3.76
C ILE A 98 -1.09 -13.70 -4.99
N GLU A 99 -2.37 -13.64 -5.34
CA GLU A 99 -2.90 -14.34 -6.52
C GLU A 99 -2.19 -13.90 -7.81
N TYR A 100 -1.94 -12.59 -7.95
CA TYR A 100 -1.24 -12.01 -9.10
C TYR A 100 0.24 -12.42 -9.16
N GLY A 101 0.95 -12.31 -8.03
CA GLY A 101 2.41 -12.47 -7.95
C GLY A 101 2.89 -13.89 -7.71
N TRP A 102 1.99 -14.88 -7.53
CA TRP A 102 2.39 -16.24 -7.20
C TRP A 102 2.86 -17.03 -8.42
N ASP A 103 4.07 -17.57 -8.36
CA ASP A 103 4.57 -18.50 -9.37
C ASP A 103 3.91 -19.87 -9.19
N LYS A 104 3.01 -20.20 -10.11
CA LYS A 104 2.26 -21.48 -10.09
C LYS A 104 3.11 -22.69 -10.48
N GLN A 105 4.26 -22.47 -11.10
CA GLN A 105 5.12 -23.55 -11.57
C GLN A 105 6.16 -23.96 -10.52
N TYR A 106 6.82 -22.97 -9.91
CA TYR A 106 7.93 -23.23 -8.99
C TYR A 106 7.63 -22.85 -7.55
N GLY A 107 6.52 -22.17 -7.32
CA GLY A 107 6.19 -21.57 -6.03
C GLY A 107 6.99 -20.29 -5.74
N GLY A 108 6.51 -19.52 -4.75
CA GLY A 108 7.10 -18.23 -4.41
C GLY A 108 6.39 -17.06 -5.09
N ILE A 109 6.83 -15.85 -4.77
CA ILE A 109 6.27 -14.60 -5.30
C ILE A 109 7.29 -13.97 -6.22
N PHE A 110 6.84 -13.56 -7.42
CA PHE A 110 7.68 -12.82 -8.36
C PHE A 110 8.14 -11.50 -7.75
N TYR A 111 9.33 -11.06 -8.12
CA TYR A 111 9.87 -9.79 -7.65
C TYR A 111 9.13 -8.60 -8.27
N PHE A 112 8.82 -8.68 -9.56
CA PHE A 112 8.00 -7.72 -10.33
C PHE A 112 7.44 -8.37 -11.60
#